data_e7e43c47cfccebe6fc74fd016ef192bb
#
_entry.id   e7e43c47cfccebe6fc74fd016ef192bb
#
_cell.length_a   1.000
_cell.length_b   1.000
_cell.length_c   1.000
_cell.angle_alpha   90.00
_cell.angle_beta   90.00
_cell.angle_gamma   90.00
#
_symmetry.space_group_name_H-M   'P 1'
#
loop_
_entity.id
_entity.type
_entity.pdbx_description
1 polymer ?
#
loop_
_entity_poly.entity_id
_entity_poly.type
_entity_poly.pdbx_seq_one_letter_code
_entity_poly.pdbx_strand_id
1 'polypeptide(L)'
;DVGASYFITELFRNNAIICSQIAEQHIQKIVNAIAEGFKQPQFVEMLEILCIVNKKPLRRNQTIVVKLLIEKQQETMVLFNDVETVQRRNQLIDIGDHEANENSLLNFHMKMIDLITKCARGRVYEAEIKAQSLYSLNDILTQLSDPKNLWDIKSLFVIFLQEVYFETEKKVTGLAVNRTVWNIISTIEKVATTEI
;
A
#
# COMPACT_ATOMS: atom_id res chain seq x y z
N ASP A 1 -4.01 -16.13 18.10
CA ASP A 1 -4.09 -17.50 17.57
C ASP A 1 -3.97 -17.47 16.06
N VAL A 2 -2.81 -17.87 15.52
CA VAL A 2 -2.47 -17.84 14.09
C VAL A 2 -3.45 -18.70 13.27
N GLY A 3 -3.97 -19.77 13.84
CA GLY A 3 -4.92 -20.65 13.15
C GLY A 3 -6.29 -20.00 12.92
N ALA A 4 -6.76 -19.19 13.85
CA ALA A 4 -8.06 -18.52 13.71
C ALA A 4 -8.02 -17.40 12.65
N SER A 5 -6.95 -16.63 12.55
CA SER A 5 -6.80 -15.60 11.52
C SER A 5 -6.71 -16.21 10.12
N TYR A 6 -5.96 -17.31 9.96
CA TYR A 6 -5.88 -18.04 8.70
C TYR A 6 -7.26 -18.56 8.26
N PHE A 7 -7.99 -19.23 9.17
CA PHE A 7 -9.32 -19.75 8.88
C PHE A 7 -10.30 -18.65 8.45
N ILE A 8 -10.31 -17.52 9.16
CA ILE A 8 -11.16 -16.37 8.82
C ILE A 8 -10.78 -15.83 7.44
N THR A 9 -9.49 -15.68 7.16
CA THR A 9 -8.97 -15.20 5.87
C THR A 9 -9.46 -16.09 4.72
N GLU A 10 -9.39 -17.42 4.88
CA GLU A 10 -9.86 -18.37 3.86
C GLU A 10 -11.38 -18.36 3.65
N LEU A 11 -12.18 -18.09 4.68
CA LEU A 11 -13.64 -17.93 4.54
C LEU A 11 -14.01 -16.71 3.64
N PHE A 12 -13.23 -15.64 3.71
CA PHE A 12 -13.45 -14.44 2.90
C PHE A 12 -12.83 -14.55 1.51
N ARG A 13 -11.77 -15.35 1.36
CA ARG A 13 -11.02 -15.47 0.10
C ARG A 13 -11.92 -15.87 -1.05
N ASN A 14 -11.99 -15.03 -2.06
CA ASN A 14 -12.82 -15.22 -3.27
C ASN A 14 -14.34 -15.35 -3.01
N ASN A 15 -14.83 -14.97 -1.84
CA ASN A 15 -16.24 -14.99 -1.50
C ASN A 15 -16.86 -13.58 -1.56
N ALA A 16 -17.30 -13.19 -2.77
CA ALA A 16 -17.84 -11.85 -3.03
C ALA A 16 -19.10 -11.56 -2.19
N ILE A 17 -19.92 -12.56 -1.90
CA ILE A 17 -21.16 -12.39 -1.13
C ILE A 17 -20.81 -11.98 0.30
N ILE A 18 -19.97 -12.76 0.98
CA ILE A 18 -19.58 -12.47 2.36
C ILE A 18 -18.80 -11.15 2.44
N CYS A 19 -17.84 -10.93 1.54
CA CYS A 19 -17.06 -9.68 1.53
C CYS A 19 -17.92 -8.43 1.30
N SER A 20 -18.94 -8.51 0.43
CA SER A 20 -19.82 -7.36 0.17
C SER A 20 -20.77 -7.04 1.33
N GLN A 21 -21.07 -8.02 2.19
CA GLN A 21 -21.99 -7.90 3.31
C GLN A 21 -21.29 -7.60 4.65
N ILE A 22 -19.95 -7.57 4.67
CA ILE A 22 -19.21 -7.32 5.91
C ILE A 22 -19.60 -5.96 6.49
N ALA A 23 -19.93 -5.92 7.79
CA ALA A 23 -20.23 -4.67 8.45
C ALA A 23 -18.95 -3.85 8.71
N GLU A 24 -19.04 -2.52 8.59
CA GLU A 24 -17.92 -1.59 8.80
C GLU A 24 -17.23 -1.80 10.16
N GLN A 25 -18.01 -2.11 11.21
CA GLN A 25 -17.47 -2.40 12.54
C GLN A 25 -16.46 -3.58 12.56
N HIS A 26 -16.57 -4.55 11.65
CA HIS A 26 -15.62 -5.66 11.59
C HIS A 26 -14.31 -5.22 10.90
N ILE A 27 -14.40 -4.40 9.86
CA ILE A 27 -13.24 -3.75 9.24
C ILE A 27 -12.53 -2.86 10.27
N GLN A 28 -13.31 -2.08 11.04
CA GLN A 28 -12.79 -1.23 12.10
C GLN A 28 -12.01 -2.02 13.17
N LYS A 29 -12.48 -3.22 13.55
CA LYS A 29 -11.77 -4.07 14.52
C LYS A 29 -10.39 -4.50 13.99
N ILE A 30 -10.27 -4.84 12.70
CA ILE A 30 -8.98 -5.21 12.08
C ILE A 30 -8.05 -3.99 12.09
N VAL A 31 -8.53 -2.83 11.68
CA VAL A 31 -7.76 -1.58 11.69
C VAL A 31 -7.33 -1.20 13.10
N ASN A 32 -8.21 -1.36 14.09
CA ASN A 32 -7.87 -1.12 15.50
C ASN A 32 -6.76 -2.05 16.00
N ALA A 33 -6.80 -3.34 15.65
CA ALA A 33 -5.72 -4.27 16.00
C ALA A 33 -4.37 -3.82 15.44
N ILE A 34 -4.33 -3.33 14.19
CA ILE A 34 -3.11 -2.76 13.61
C ILE A 34 -2.66 -1.51 14.40
N ALA A 35 -3.59 -0.63 14.77
CA ALA A 35 -3.31 0.61 15.52
C ALA A 35 -2.80 0.32 16.94
N GLU A 36 -3.28 -0.74 17.58
CA GLU A 36 -2.87 -1.18 18.93
C GLU A 36 -1.48 -1.84 18.94
N GLY A 37 -0.78 -1.86 17.81
CA GLY A 37 0.62 -2.31 17.72
C GLY A 37 0.80 -3.68 17.05
N PHE A 38 -0.27 -4.34 16.65
CA PHE A 38 -0.18 -5.61 15.90
C PHE A 38 0.14 -5.35 14.41
N LYS A 39 1.32 -4.78 14.14
CA LYS A 39 1.80 -4.52 12.77
C LYS A 39 2.24 -5.81 12.08
N GLN A 40 1.30 -6.74 11.94
CA GLN A 40 1.51 -8.02 11.29
C GLN A 40 0.94 -8.01 9.87
N PRO A 41 1.69 -8.47 8.85
CA PRO A 41 1.23 -8.53 7.47
C PRO A 41 -0.11 -9.24 7.27
N GLN A 42 -0.44 -10.22 8.11
CA GLN A 42 -1.69 -10.98 8.05
C GLN A 42 -2.95 -10.10 8.21
N PHE A 43 -2.91 -9.08 9.08
CA PHE A 43 -4.04 -8.16 9.22
C PHE A 43 -4.22 -7.29 7.96
N VAL A 44 -3.12 -6.92 7.32
CA VAL A 44 -3.13 -6.18 6.06
C VAL A 44 -3.70 -7.06 4.95
N GLU A 45 -3.31 -8.34 4.88
CA GLU A 45 -3.84 -9.31 3.92
C GLU A 45 -5.35 -9.53 4.10
N MET A 46 -5.85 -9.59 5.34
CA MET A 46 -7.29 -9.66 5.61
C MET A 46 -8.04 -8.47 5.01
N LEU A 47 -7.52 -7.25 5.19
CA LEU A 47 -8.12 -6.04 4.60
C LEU A 47 -8.06 -6.07 3.06
N GLU A 48 -6.98 -6.57 2.48
CA GLU A 48 -6.83 -6.74 1.03
C GLU A 48 -7.90 -7.67 0.44
N ILE A 49 -8.09 -8.83 1.05
CA ILE A 49 -9.10 -9.82 0.62
C ILE A 49 -10.52 -9.23 0.67
N LEU A 50 -10.80 -8.34 1.61
CA LEU A 50 -12.08 -7.63 1.70
C LEU A 50 -12.24 -6.56 0.61
N CYS A 51 -11.15 -6.02 0.08
CA CYS A 51 -11.16 -4.96 -0.94
C CYS A 51 -11.22 -5.51 -2.38
N ILE A 52 -10.55 -6.64 -2.64
CA ILE A 52 -10.43 -7.24 -3.99
C ILE A 52 -10.86 -8.69 -3.94
N VAL A 53 -11.95 -9.01 -4.62
CA VAL A 53 -12.49 -10.38 -4.68
C VAL A 53 -12.57 -10.85 -6.13
N ASN A 54 -11.99 -12.03 -6.43
CA ASN A 54 -11.92 -12.55 -7.80
C ASN A 54 -11.35 -11.51 -8.80
N LYS A 55 -10.31 -10.78 -8.40
CA LYS A 55 -9.70 -9.67 -9.16
C LYS A 55 -10.62 -8.47 -9.41
N LYS A 56 -11.79 -8.42 -8.80
CA LYS A 56 -12.74 -7.31 -8.92
C LYS A 56 -12.73 -6.45 -7.65
N PRO A 57 -12.63 -5.13 -7.78
CA PRO A 57 -12.66 -4.22 -6.64
C PRO A 57 -14.05 -4.15 -6.00
N LEU A 58 -14.11 -4.13 -4.68
CA LEU A 58 -15.31 -3.86 -3.90
C LEU A 58 -15.24 -2.41 -3.37
N ARG A 59 -15.71 -1.44 -4.17
CA ARG A 59 -15.58 0.01 -3.92
C ARG A 59 -15.98 0.43 -2.50
N ARG A 60 -17.10 -0.11 -1.97
CA ARG A 60 -17.54 0.18 -0.61
C ARG A 60 -16.47 -0.16 0.42
N ASN A 61 -15.90 -1.35 0.33
CA ASN A 61 -14.88 -1.81 1.29
C ASN A 61 -13.57 -1.05 1.12
N GLN A 62 -13.15 -0.77 -0.12
CA GLN A 62 -11.97 0.05 -0.42
C GLN A 62 -12.08 1.44 0.23
N THR A 63 -13.22 2.11 0.08
CA THR A 63 -13.47 3.42 0.70
C THR A 63 -13.43 3.35 2.23
N ILE A 64 -14.06 2.35 2.83
CA ILE A 64 -14.06 2.16 4.29
C ILE A 64 -12.63 1.90 4.79
N VAL A 65 -11.93 0.95 4.18
CA VAL A 65 -10.56 0.57 4.60
C VAL A 65 -9.61 1.76 4.54
N VAL A 66 -9.55 2.46 3.40
CA VAL A 66 -8.63 3.59 3.27
C VAL A 66 -8.98 4.74 4.21
N LYS A 67 -10.27 5.01 4.43
CA LYS A 67 -10.73 6.00 5.38
C LYS A 67 -10.23 5.69 6.79
N LEU A 68 -10.49 4.49 7.29
CA LEU A 68 -10.15 4.07 8.64
C LEU A 68 -8.62 4.01 8.87
N LEU A 69 -7.85 3.57 7.88
CA LEU A 69 -6.40 3.55 7.95
C LEU A 69 -5.81 4.96 8.04
N ILE A 70 -6.35 5.91 7.26
CA ILE A 70 -5.84 7.29 7.26
C ILE A 70 -6.29 8.07 8.50
N GLU A 71 -7.49 7.83 9.02
CA GLU A 71 -7.94 8.41 10.29
C GLU A 71 -6.99 8.07 11.46
N LYS A 72 -6.30 6.94 11.38
CA LYS A 72 -5.31 6.46 12.37
C LYS A 72 -3.93 6.28 11.76
N GLN A 73 -3.54 7.15 10.83
CA GLN A 73 -2.32 7.01 10.04
C GLN A 73 -1.06 6.79 10.89
N GLN A 74 -0.90 7.54 11.97
CA GLN A 74 0.31 7.48 12.83
C GLN A 74 0.46 6.12 13.51
N GLU A 75 -0.67 5.49 13.87
CA GLU A 75 -0.71 4.21 14.54
C GLU A 75 -0.71 3.02 13.57
N THR A 76 -1.33 3.17 12.41
CA THR A 76 -1.55 2.07 11.46
C THR A 76 -0.49 1.93 10.39
N MET A 77 0.20 3.03 10.02
CA MET A 77 1.11 3.04 8.88
C MET A 77 2.56 3.20 9.29
N VAL A 78 3.44 2.63 8.48
CA VAL A 78 4.88 2.87 8.53
C VAL A 78 5.25 3.46 7.17
N LEU A 79 5.42 4.78 7.15
CA LEU A 79 5.80 5.52 5.95
C LEU A 79 7.28 5.85 6.03
N PHE A 80 8.08 5.44 5.06
CA PHE A 80 9.50 5.79 4.98
C PHE A 80 9.67 6.95 3.99
N ASN A 81 9.10 8.12 4.31
CA ASN A 81 9.02 9.29 3.44
C ASN A 81 9.72 10.56 3.96
N ASP A 82 10.28 10.53 5.16
CA ASP A 82 11.14 11.57 5.71
C ASP A 82 12.57 11.05 5.95
N VAL A 83 13.51 11.94 6.26
CA VAL A 83 14.93 11.62 6.38
C VAL A 83 15.21 10.58 7.46
N GLU A 84 14.56 10.68 8.62
CA GLU A 84 14.76 9.77 9.75
C GLU A 84 14.20 8.38 9.44
N THR A 85 12.98 8.32 8.93
CA THR A 85 12.32 7.06 8.58
C THR A 85 12.98 6.36 7.41
N VAL A 86 13.50 7.09 6.41
CA VAL A 86 14.32 6.53 5.32
C VAL A 86 15.63 5.91 5.87
N GLN A 87 16.31 6.58 6.81
CA GLN A 87 17.49 5.98 7.45
C GLN A 87 17.16 4.69 8.20
N ARG A 88 16.03 4.67 8.92
CA ARG A 88 15.53 3.47 9.58
C ARG A 88 15.23 2.34 8.60
N ARG A 89 14.57 2.64 7.47
CA ARG A 89 14.36 1.65 6.40
C ARG A 89 15.67 1.05 5.91
N ASN A 90 16.67 1.89 5.65
CA ASN A 90 17.96 1.43 5.16
C ASN A 90 18.67 0.55 6.18
N GLN A 91 18.57 0.85 7.48
CA GLN A 91 19.09 -0.03 8.54
C GLN A 91 18.37 -1.39 8.56
N LEU A 92 17.05 -1.41 8.38
CA LEU A 92 16.28 -2.66 8.32
C LEU A 92 16.68 -3.50 7.09
N ILE A 93 16.94 -2.86 5.95
CA ILE A 93 17.47 -3.54 4.75
C ILE A 93 18.84 -4.13 5.01
N ASP A 94 19.76 -3.34 5.61
CA ASP A 94 21.14 -3.77 5.87
C ASP A 94 21.22 -4.99 6.81
N ILE A 95 20.25 -5.17 7.72
CA ILE A 95 20.16 -6.34 8.62
C ILE A 95 19.33 -7.49 8.03
N GLY A 96 18.81 -7.37 6.80
CA GLY A 96 18.00 -8.40 6.16
C GLY A 96 16.65 -8.64 6.82
N ASP A 97 16.00 -7.61 7.39
CA ASP A 97 14.73 -7.72 8.11
C ASP A 97 13.63 -8.39 7.27
N HIS A 98 13.58 -8.10 5.97
CA HIS A 98 12.59 -8.67 5.04
C HIS A 98 12.81 -10.15 4.71
N GLU A 99 14.04 -10.65 4.84
CA GLU A 99 14.40 -12.06 4.59
C GLU A 99 14.24 -12.91 5.85
N ALA A 100 14.55 -12.33 6.99
CA ALA A 100 14.62 -13.06 8.25
C ALA A 100 13.25 -13.39 8.86
N ASN A 101 12.20 -12.61 8.53
CA ASN A 101 10.91 -12.73 9.21
C ASN A 101 9.75 -12.25 8.32
N GLU A 102 8.76 -13.12 8.09
CA GLU A 102 7.54 -12.75 7.38
C GLU A 102 6.75 -11.62 8.10
N ASN A 103 6.92 -11.49 9.41
CA ASN A 103 6.31 -10.43 10.23
C ASN A 103 7.22 -9.21 10.40
N SER A 104 8.19 -9.02 9.52
CA SER A 104 9.09 -7.88 9.56
C SER A 104 8.37 -6.54 9.32
N LEU A 105 8.98 -5.45 9.80
CA LEU A 105 8.45 -4.11 9.57
C LEU A 105 8.51 -3.71 8.09
N LEU A 106 9.51 -4.19 7.35
CA LEU A 106 9.61 -3.96 5.89
C LEU A 106 8.51 -4.72 5.15
N ASN A 107 8.22 -5.97 5.50
CA ASN A 107 7.13 -6.74 4.92
C ASN A 107 5.77 -6.10 5.22
N PHE A 108 5.58 -5.62 6.45
CA PHE A 108 4.38 -4.87 6.80
C PHE A 108 4.24 -3.60 5.95
N HIS A 109 5.32 -2.82 5.77
CA HIS A 109 5.34 -1.63 4.94
C HIS A 109 4.98 -1.95 3.48
N MET A 110 5.60 -2.97 2.88
CA MET A 110 5.30 -3.40 1.51
C MET A 110 3.84 -3.81 1.33
N LYS A 111 3.31 -4.61 2.25
CA LYS A 111 1.89 -5.00 2.25
C LYS A 111 0.95 -3.81 2.40
N MET A 112 1.33 -2.80 3.20
CA MET A 112 0.52 -1.60 3.38
C MET A 112 0.49 -0.74 2.11
N ILE A 113 1.63 -0.55 1.41
CA ILE A 113 1.65 0.15 0.10
C ILE A 113 0.75 -0.59 -0.89
N ASP A 114 0.85 -1.91 -0.98
CA ASP A 114 0.06 -2.73 -1.88
C ASP A 114 -1.44 -2.63 -1.56
N LEU A 115 -1.83 -2.69 -0.29
CA LEU A 115 -3.22 -2.50 0.14
C LEU A 115 -3.76 -1.13 -0.27
N ILE A 116 -3.03 -0.04 0.01
CA ILE A 116 -3.46 1.32 -0.36
C ILE A 116 -3.61 1.44 -1.87
N THR A 117 -2.66 0.89 -2.63
CA THR A 117 -2.72 0.83 -4.10
C THR A 117 -3.97 0.08 -4.57
N LYS A 118 -4.26 -1.08 -3.99
CA LYS A 118 -5.45 -1.87 -4.28
C LYS A 118 -6.75 -1.15 -3.89
N CYS A 119 -6.74 -0.31 -2.86
CA CYS A 119 -7.89 0.51 -2.51
C CYS A 119 -8.20 1.58 -3.58
N ALA A 120 -7.21 2.07 -4.30
CA ALA A 120 -7.42 3.01 -5.43
C ALA A 120 -7.86 2.31 -6.72
N ARG A 121 -7.53 1.01 -6.87
CA ARG A 121 -7.83 0.23 -8.07
C ARG A 121 -9.31 0.24 -8.43
N GLY A 122 -9.60 0.43 -9.73
CA GLY A 122 -10.96 0.50 -10.25
C GLY A 122 -11.56 1.90 -10.18
N ARG A 123 -10.70 2.91 -10.03
CA ARG A 123 -11.05 4.34 -10.04
C ARG A 123 -11.99 4.71 -8.90
N VAL A 124 -11.47 4.64 -7.69
CA VAL A 124 -12.16 5.01 -6.44
C VAL A 124 -11.63 6.37 -5.98
N TYR A 125 -12.25 7.44 -6.43
CA TYR A 125 -11.79 8.82 -6.23
C TYR A 125 -11.39 9.16 -4.79
N GLU A 126 -12.20 8.77 -3.81
CA GLU A 126 -11.89 9.04 -2.39
C GLU A 126 -10.60 8.33 -1.94
N ALA A 127 -10.38 7.10 -2.41
CA ALA A 127 -9.17 6.34 -2.10
C ALA A 127 -7.95 6.93 -2.82
N GLU A 128 -8.10 7.35 -4.06
CA GLU A 128 -7.05 8.00 -4.84
C GLU A 128 -6.53 9.26 -4.14
N ILE A 129 -7.42 10.20 -3.75
CA ILE A 129 -7.04 11.44 -3.06
C ILE A 129 -6.36 11.16 -1.73
N LYS A 130 -6.87 10.20 -0.97
CA LYS A 130 -6.28 9.80 0.31
C LYS A 130 -4.90 9.16 0.12
N ALA A 131 -4.73 8.30 -0.88
CA ALA A 131 -3.44 7.70 -1.22
C ALA A 131 -2.43 8.76 -1.69
N GLN A 132 -2.85 9.75 -2.50
CA GLN A 132 -2.01 10.88 -2.91
C GLN A 132 -1.54 11.74 -1.72
N SER A 133 -2.32 11.82 -0.64
CA SER A 133 -1.91 12.53 0.58
C SER A 133 -0.84 11.79 1.39
N LEU A 134 -0.72 10.47 1.22
CA LEU A 134 0.30 9.66 1.88
C LEU A 134 1.67 9.74 1.19
N TYR A 135 1.67 9.69 -0.14
CA TYR A 135 2.87 9.72 -0.97
C TYR A 135 2.69 10.69 -2.12
N SER A 136 3.35 11.85 -2.02
CA SER A 136 3.44 12.80 -3.12
C SER A 136 4.29 12.26 -4.27
N LEU A 137 4.21 12.88 -5.45
CA LEU A 137 5.08 12.54 -6.58
C LEU A 137 6.57 12.68 -6.24
N ASN A 138 6.95 13.64 -5.36
CA ASN A 138 8.32 13.79 -4.91
C ASN A 138 8.75 12.65 -3.99
N ASP A 139 7.87 12.18 -3.10
CA ASP A 139 8.15 11.01 -2.25
C ASP A 139 8.38 9.77 -3.12
N ILE A 140 7.53 9.56 -4.13
CA ILE A 140 7.69 8.45 -5.09
C ILE A 140 9.02 8.55 -5.84
N LEU A 141 9.39 9.74 -6.34
CA LEU A 141 10.68 9.94 -7.00
C LEU A 141 11.85 9.61 -6.07
N THR A 142 11.77 10.02 -4.81
CA THR A 142 12.79 9.73 -3.79
C THR A 142 12.91 8.23 -3.57
N GLN A 143 11.79 7.50 -3.43
CA GLN A 143 11.80 6.04 -3.25
C GLN A 143 12.40 5.31 -4.45
N LEU A 144 12.09 5.73 -5.67
CA LEU A 144 12.60 5.13 -6.90
C LEU A 144 14.09 5.44 -7.14
N SER A 145 14.53 6.65 -6.78
CA SER A 145 15.91 7.12 -7.00
C SER A 145 16.91 6.61 -5.96
N ASP A 146 16.44 6.16 -4.79
CA ASP A 146 17.33 5.68 -3.73
C ASP A 146 17.98 4.35 -4.14
N PRO A 147 19.34 4.31 -4.31
CA PRO A 147 20.03 3.09 -4.72
C PRO A 147 19.99 1.99 -3.65
N LYS A 148 19.76 2.34 -2.37
CA LYS A 148 19.64 1.38 -1.27
C LYS A 148 18.26 0.75 -1.17
N ASN A 149 17.24 1.34 -1.80
CA ASN A 149 15.89 0.82 -1.69
C ASN A 149 15.73 -0.51 -2.43
N LEU A 150 15.00 -1.45 -1.82
CA LEU A 150 14.73 -2.76 -2.41
C LEU A 150 13.96 -2.63 -3.73
N TRP A 151 14.27 -3.52 -4.66
CA TRP A 151 13.56 -3.60 -5.94
C TRP A 151 12.07 -3.85 -5.74
N ASP A 152 11.69 -4.71 -4.79
CA ASP A 152 10.30 -5.00 -4.47
C ASP A 152 9.54 -3.74 -4.02
N ILE A 153 10.16 -2.89 -3.20
CA ILE A 153 9.56 -1.61 -2.79
C ILE A 153 9.44 -0.67 -3.99
N LYS A 154 10.47 -0.58 -4.83
CA LYS A 154 10.41 0.25 -6.06
C LYS A 154 9.30 -0.20 -6.99
N SER A 155 9.13 -1.49 -7.20
CA SER A 155 8.08 -2.04 -8.06
C SER A 155 6.68 -1.70 -7.53
N LEU A 156 6.48 -1.76 -6.22
CA LEU A 156 5.22 -1.34 -5.58
C LEU A 156 4.92 0.14 -5.83
N PHE A 157 5.93 1.02 -5.75
CA PHE A 157 5.74 2.45 -6.04
C PHE A 157 5.46 2.73 -7.53
N VAL A 158 5.95 1.92 -8.46
CA VAL A 158 5.56 2.01 -9.88
C VAL A 158 4.08 1.68 -10.06
N ILE A 159 3.60 0.59 -9.43
CA ILE A 159 2.18 0.21 -9.48
C ILE A 159 1.31 1.27 -8.76
N PHE A 160 1.77 1.78 -7.62
CA PHE A 160 1.12 2.86 -6.90
C PHE A 160 0.94 4.11 -7.79
N LEU A 161 2.00 4.52 -8.49
CA LEU A 161 1.96 5.64 -9.42
C LEU A 161 0.90 5.43 -10.52
N GLN A 162 0.84 4.22 -11.09
CA GLN A 162 -0.14 3.86 -12.10
C GLN A 162 -1.58 3.99 -11.56
N GLU A 163 -1.91 3.32 -10.45
CA GLU A 163 -3.29 3.23 -9.95
C GLU A 163 -3.76 4.52 -9.26
N VAL A 164 -2.83 5.28 -8.62
CA VAL A 164 -3.18 6.44 -7.79
C VAL A 164 -3.05 7.77 -8.54
N TYR A 165 -2.23 7.83 -9.60
CA TYR A 165 -1.99 9.08 -10.32
C TYR A 165 -2.39 9.03 -11.81
N PHE A 166 -2.22 7.89 -12.49
CA PHE A 166 -2.51 7.80 -13.93
C PHE A 166 -3.88 7.21 -14.23
N GLU A 167 -4.27 6.12 -13.59
CA GLU A 167 -5.55 5.45 -13.83
C GLU A 167 -6.66 5.93 -12.89
N THR A 168 -6.77 7.24 -12.71
CA THR A 168 -7.70 7.88 -11.76
C THR A 168 -9.10 8.08 -12.33
N GLU A 169 -10.11 8.14 -11.44
CA GLU A 169 -11.49 8.48 -11.80
C GLU A 169 -11.58 9.91 -12.37
N LYS A 170 -10.90 10.86 -11.72
CA LYS A 170 -10.75 12.23 -12.21
C LYS A 170 -9.30 12.46 -12.59
N LYS A 171 -9.08 12.89 -13.82
CA LYS A 171 -7.72 13.22 -14.30
C LYS A 171 -7.02 14.21 -13.36
N VAL A 172 -5.83 13.86 -12.93
CA VAL A 172 -4.98 14.76 -12.17
C VAL A 172 -4.49 15.87 -13.10
N THR A 173 -4.92 17.11 -12.82
CA THR A 173 -4.59 18.25 -13.68
C THR A 173 -3.11 18.56 -13.66
N GLY A 174 -2.53 18.86 -14.82
CA GLY A 174 -1.13 19.24 -14.96
C GLY A 174 -0.13 18.09 -14.86
N LEU A 175 -0.58 16.83 -14.75
CA LEU A 175 0.33 15.68 -14.61
C LEU A 175 1.29 15.56 -15.81
N ALA A 176 0.80 15.77 -17.04
CA ALA A 176 1.59 15.68 -18.27
C ALA A 176 2.69 16.76 -18.38
N VAL A 177 2.54 17.89 -17.70
CA VAL A 177 3.52 18.97 -17.69
C VAL A 177 4.34 19.01 -16.39
N ASN A 178 4.09 18.10 -15.48
CA ASN A 178 4.78 18.03 -14.20
C ASN A 178 6.20 17.46 -14.38
N ARG A 179 7.20 18.27 -14.09
CA ARG A 179 8.61 17.87 -14.21
C ARG A 179 8.98 16.64 -13.36
N THR A 180 8.37 16.51 -12.18
CA THR A 180 8.62 15.35 -11.29
C THR A 180 8.17 14.06 -11.95
N VAL A 181 7.03 14.05 -12.67
CA VAL A 181 6.55 12.87 -13.40
C VAL A 181 7.55 12.44 -14.46
N TRP A 182 8.09 13.38 -15.23
CA TRP A 182 9.11 13.04 -16.24
C TRP A 182 10.42 12.55 -15.63
N ASN A 183 10.82 13.10 -14.49
CA ASN A 183 11.96 12.57 -13.72
C ASN A 183 11.71 11.13 -13.24
N ILE A 184 10.49 10.83 -12.76
CA ILE A 184 10.10 9.46 -12.37
C ILE A 184 10.20 8.50 -13.57
N ILE A 185 9.63 8.86 -14.71
CA ILE A 185 9.67 8.04 -15.93
C ILE A 185 11.12 7.77 -16.34
N SER A 186 11.96 8.81 -16.40
CA SER A 186 13.38 8.66 -16.73
C SER A 186 14.14 7.79 -15.70
N THR A 187 13.76 7.84 -14.44
CA THR A 187 14.36 6.99 -13.40
C THR A 187 13.97 5.53 -13.59
N ILE A 188 12.69 5.25 -13.88
CA ILE A 188 12.21 3.89 -14.18
C ILE A 188 12.93 3.32 -15.40
N GLU A 189 13.06 4.10 -16.48
CA GLU A 189 13.80 3.67 -17.69
C GLU A 189 15.25 3.31 -17.38
N LYS A 190 15.96 4.14 -16.59
CA LYS A 190 17.36 3.85 -16.20
C LYS A 190 17.46 2.59 -15.38
N VAL A 191 16.59 2.40 -14.38
CA VAL A 191 16.60 1.22 -13.52
C VAL A 191 16.31 -0.04 -14.35
N ALA A 192 15.33 -0.01 -15.24
CA ALA A 192 14.98 -1.14 -16.10
C ALA A 192 16.10 -1.50 -17.10
N THR A 193 16.96 -0.55 -17.50
CA THR A 193 18.08 -0.79 -18.44
C THR A 193 19.38 -1.23 -17.76
N THR A 194 19.50 -1.05 -16.45
CA THR A 194 20.74 -1.39 -15.71
C THR A 194 20.76 -2.86 -15.26
N GLU A 195 19.65 -3.57 -15.34
CA GLU A 195 19.50 -4.98 -14.94
C GLU A 195 19.54 -5.98 -16.13
N ILE A 196 19.87 -5.51 -17.33
CA ILE A 196 20.15 -6.36 -18.51
C ILE A 196 21.66 -6.46 -18.73
#